data_e5112f4d6c835df719896d79f33cafa8
#
_entry.id   e5112f4d6c835df719896d79f33cafa8
#
_cell.length_a   1.000
_cell.length_b   1.000
_cell.length_c   1.000
_cell.angle_alpha   90.00
_cell.angle_beta   90.00
_cell.angle_gamma   90.00
#
_symmetry.space_group_name_H-M   'P 1'
#
loop_
_entity.id
_entity.type
_entity.pdbx_description
1 polymer ?
#
loop_
_entity_poly.entity_id
_entity_poly.type
_entity_poly.pdbx_seq_one_letter_code
_entity_poly.pdbx_strand_id
1 'polypeptide(L)'
;MRTGGNPLKRILIAMLLVLLALGAAGCGTQQQGGHDKKFRIVTSFYPMYIDAINITKGVDGVEVVNMTKPQTGCLHDYQLTTEDMKTLEKADAFIVNGAGMESFLDKVIKQQKNLKVIDASKSDDINFLKDGDEVNPHVWLSVTYSIAQVEAITSQLCEADPEHADAYRKNALDYVTKLTALREEMHKELDNLPHKDIVTFHEAFPYLAKEFKLNIISVIEREPGTEPTPHELEETVAKVNALPVKVLFTEPQYSPVAAQTIASETGAKMYELDPVVTGEANEEAMDAYIMAMKKNMEVLKEALQ
;
A
#
# COMPACT_ATOMS: atom_id res chain seq x y z
N MET A 1 22.26 -3.93 91.65
CA MET A 1 21.22 -3.04 91.06
C MET A 1 20.61 -3.74 89.87
N ARG A 2 19.40 -4.29 90.03
CA ARG A 2 18.66 -4.93 88.93
C ARG A 2 17.77 -3.88 88.25
N THR A 3 18.06 -3.52 87.00
CA THR A 3 17.21 -2.65 86.19
C THR A 3 16.13 -3.52 85.51
N GLY A 4 14.96 -3.56 86.17
CA GLY A 4 13.77 -4.25 85.62
C GLY A 4 13.20 -3.42 84.42
N GLY A 5 13.49 -3.86 83.23
CA GLY A 5 12.85 -3.29 82.01
C GLY A 5 11.41 -3.84 81.90
N ASN A 6 10.43 -2.94 81.86
CA ASN A 6 9.02 -3.21 81.86
C ASN A 6 8.64 -4.15 80.70
N PRO A 7 8.14 -5.40 80.90
CA PRO A 7 7.87 -6.39 79.86
C PRO A 7 6.85 -5.84 78.80
N LEU A 8 5.91 -5.01 79.26
CA LEU A 8 4.91 -4.39 78.34
C LEU A 8 5.53 -3.50 77.27
N LYS A 9 6.63 -2.73 77.58
CA LYS A 9 7.34 -1.91 76.57
C LYS A 9 8.06 -2.77 75.51
N ARG A 10 8.61 -3.93 75.93
CA ARG A 10 9.27 -4.87 74.99
C ARG A 10 8.28 -5.50 74.03
N ILE A 11 7.05 -5.86 74.51
CA ILE A 11 5.97 -6.41 73.70
C ILE A 11 5.43 -5.36 72.69
N LEU A 12 5.25 -4.12 73.14
CA LEU A 12 4.83 -3.00 72.27
C LEU A 12 5.85 -2.69 71.16
N ILE A 13 7.14 -2.71 71.47
CA ILE A 13 8.20 -2.48 70.47
C ILE A 13 8.29 -3.66 69.49
N ALA A 14 8.12 -4.90 69.98
CA ALA A 14 8.07 -6.08 69.10
C ALA A 14 6.85 -6.06 68.15
N MET A 15 5.65 -5.68 68.64
CA MET A 15 4.47 -5.50 67.76
C MET A 15 4.63 -4.37 66.77
N LEU A 16 5.27 -3.25 67.11
CA LEU A 16 5.51 -2.15 66.19
C LEU A 16 6.50 -2.52 65.09
N LEU A 17 7.52 -3.33 65.39
CA LEU A 17 8.50 -3.85 64.42
C LEU A 17 7.86 -4.89 63.49
N VAL A 18 6.91 -5.72 63.93
CA VAL A 18 6.17 -6.68 63.11
C VAL A 18 5.19 -5.96 62.19
N LEU A 19 4.55 -4.87 62.64
CA LEU A 19 3.67 -4.04 61.80
C LEU A 19 4.46 -3.25 60.73
N LEU A 20 5.69 -2.80 61.02
CA LEU A 20 6.56 -2.20 60.03
C LEU A 20 7.12 -3.17 58.99
N ALA A 21 7.36 -4.44 59.40
CA ALA A 21 7.80 -5.49 58.48
C ALA A 21 6.68 -5.98 57.52
N LEU A 22 5.41 -5.97 57.98
CA LEU A 22 4.25 -6.29 57.14
C LEU A 22 3.87 -5.17 56.18
N GLY A 23 4.22 -3.92 56.46
CA GLY A 23 4.03 -2.79 55.58
C GLY A 23 5.03 -2.73 54.40
N ALA A 24 6.20 -3.38 54.53
CA ALA A 24 7.22 -3.39 53.46
C ALA A 24 7.05 -4.54 52.43
N ALA A 25 6.19 -5.53 52.70
CA ALA A 25 5.91 -6.62 51.77
C ALA A 25 4.72 -6.34 50.82
N GLY A 26 4.11 -5.15 50.92
CA GLY A 26 2.94 -4.73 50.10
C GLY A 26 3.23 -3.86 48.91
N CYS A 27 4.51 -3.56 48.56
CA CYS A 27 4.88 -3.01 47.27
C CYS A 27 5.07 -4.14 46.26
N GLY A 28 4.01 -4.93 46.03
CA GLY A 28 3.80 -5.57 44.74
C GLY A 28 3.70 -4.46 43.74
N THR A 29 4.65 -4.36 42.82
CA THR A 29 4.50 -3.64 41.58
C THR A 29 3.18 -4.07 40.94
N GLN A 30 2.11 -3.27 41.14
CA GLN A 30 1.04 -3.24 40.17
C GLN A 30 1.74 -2.86 38.88
N GLN A 31 2.09 -3.85 38.07
CA GLN A 31 2.12 -3.66 36.63
C GLN A 31 0.72 -3.15 36.30
N GLN A 32 0.57 -1.84 36.31
CA GLN A 32 -0.47 -1.22 35.49
C GLN A 32 -0.23 -1.83 34.12
N GLY A 33 -1.15 -2.69 33.70
CA GLY A 33 -1.34 -3.00 32.31
C GLY A 33 -1.63 -1.68 31.61
N GLY A 34 -0.58 -0.95 31.28
CA GLY A 34 -0.63 0.02 30.22
C GLY A 34 -1.12 -0.81 29.04
N HIS A 35 -2.23 -0.45 28.44
CA HIS A 35 -2.46 -0.79 27.05
C HIS A 35 -1.20 -0.31 26.36
N ASP A 36 -0.30 -1.23 26.00
CA ASP A 36 0.89 -0.90 25.25
C ASP A 36 0.37 -0.20 24.00
N LYS A 37 0.65 1.10 23.89
CA LYS A 37 0.20 1.92 22.77
C LYS A 37 0.82 1.29 21.53
N LYS A 38 -0.01 0.71 20.66
CA LYS A 38 0.47 0.14 19.42
C LYS A 38 1.10 1.23 18.55
N PHE A 39 2.20 0.89 17.90
CA PHE A 39 2.73 1.71 16.82
C PHE A 39 1.76 1.65 15.64
N ARG A 40 1.12 2.79 15.35
CA ARG A 40 0.03 2.86 14.39
C ARG A 40 0.53 3.38 13.06
N ILE A 41 0.48 2.52 12.06
CA ILE A 41 0.79 2.81 10.67
C ILE A 41 -0.51 3.07 9.93
N VAL A 42 -0.61 4.21 9.24
CA VAL A 42 -1.69 4.49 8.29
C VAL A 42 -1.11 4.42 6.89
N THR A 43 -1.85 3.88 5.94
CA THR A 43 -1.47 3.83 4.53
C THR A 43 -2.41 4.67 3.70
N SER A 44 -1.94 5.30 2.65
CA SER A 44 -2.74 6.20 1.81
C SER A 44 -3.84 5.46 1.07
N PHE A 45 -3.54 4.30 0.50
CA PHE A 45 -4.49 3.50 -0.25
C PHE A 45 -4.05 2.02 -0.34
N TYR A 46 -4.84 1.21 -1.04
CA TYR A 46 -4.77 -0.24 -0.97
C TYR A 46 -3.40 -0.87 -1.34
N PRO A 47 -2.68 -0.46 -2.41
CA PRO A 47 -1.34 -1.02 -2.67
C PRO A 47 -0.37 -0.82 -1.51
N MET A 48 -0.34 0.36 -0.91
CA MET A 48 0.51 0.66 0.25
C MET A 48 0.08 -0.14 1.49
N TYR A 49 -1.23 -0.42 1.61
CA TYR A 49 -1.73 -1.29 2.67
C TYR A 49 -1.22 -2.73 2.52
N ILE A 50 -1.26 -3.28 1.31
CA ILE A 50 -0.74 -4.63 1.03
C ILE A 50 0.74 -4.73 1.40
N ASP A 51 1.55 -3.75 1.00
CA ASP A 51 2.98 -3.73 1.33
C ASP A 51 3.19 -3.65 2.85
N ALA A 52 2.48 -2.74 3.52
CA ALA A 52 2.59 -2.53 4.96
C ALA A 52 2.24 -3.79 5.76
N ILE A 53 1.13 -4.49 5.45
CA ILE A 53 0.72 -5.69 6.18
C ILE A 53 1.68 -6.87 5.94
N ASN A 54 2.30 -6.95 4.76
CA ASN A 54 3.33 -7.96 4.51
C ASN A 54 4.61 -7.67 5.32
N ILE A 55 5.05 -6.41 5.39
CA ILE A 55 6.23 -5.99 6.18
C ILE A 55 5.98 -6.17 7.68
N THR A 56 4.77 -5.90 8.17
CA THR A 56 4.44 -5.94 9.60
C THR A 56 3.83 -7.26 10.06
N LYS A 57 3.78 -8.26 9.20
CA LYS A 57 3.15 -9.56 9.47
C LYS A 57 3.59 -10.18 10.79
N GLY A 58 2.62 -10.41 11.69
CA GLY A 58 2.87 -11.08 12.98
C GLY A 58 3.76 -10.30 13.94
N VAL A 59 3.90 -8.98 13.77
CA VAL A 59 4.63 -8.12 14.70
C VAL A 59 3.66 -7.63 15.77
N ASP A 60 3.86 -8.08 16.99
CA ASP A 60 3.07 -7.64 18.15
C ASP A 60 3.33 -6.15 18.43
N GLY A 61 2.31 -5.43 18.90
CA GLY A 61 2.46 -3.99 19.19
C GLY A 61 2.35 -3.07 17.98
N VAL A 62 2.12 -3.59 16.77
CA VAL A 62 1.94 -2.81 15.53
C VAL A 62 0.51 -2.93 15.02
N GLU A 63 -0.03 -1.87 14.47
CA GLU A 63 -1.35 -1.83 13.83
C GLU A 63 -1.26 -1.11 12.48
N VAL A 64 -1.82 -1.71 11.43
CA VAL A 64 -1.89 -1.09 10.10
C VAL A 64 -3.34 -0.77 9.75
N VAL A 65 -3.58 0.45 9.30
CA VAL A 65 -4.91 0.95 8.89
C VAL A 65 -4.82 1.56 7.51
N ASN A 66 -5.67 1.11 6.60
CA ASN A 66 -5.81 1.79 5.31
C ASN A 66 -6.70 3.02 5.45
N MET A 67 -6.25 4.18 4.94
CA MET A 67 -7.02 5.42 5.03
C MET A 67 -8.24 5.38 4.13
N THR A 68 -8.09 4.87 2.91
CA THR A 68 -9.15 4.86 1.91
C THR A 68 -10.12 3.68 2.07
N LYS A 69 -11.33 3.84 1.53
CA LYS A 69 -12.34 2.77 1.52
C LYS A 69 -12.01 1.70 0.48
N PRO A 70 -12.52 0.46 0.64
CA PRO A 70 -12.23 -0.65 -0.27
C PRO A 70 -12.51 -0.40 -1.75
N GLN A 71 -13.51 0.43 -2.07
CA GLN A 71 -13.90 0.76 -3.45
C GLN A 71 -13.27 2.06 -3.98
N THR A 72 -12.35 2.65 -3.26
CA THR A 72 -11.63 3.84 -3.74
C THR A 72 -10.70 3.42 -4.89
N GLY A 73 -10.86 4.05 -6.04
CA GLY A 73 -9.96 3.87 -7.19
C GLY A 73 -8.62 4.58 -7.00
N CYS A 74 -8.01 5.02 -8.09
CA CYS A 74 -6.81 5.86 -8.03
C CYS A 74 -7.08 7.18 -7.29
N LEU A 75 -6.05 7.71 -6.61
CA LEU A 75 -6.20 8.86 -5.71
C LEU A 75 -6.17 10.23 -6.40
N HIS A 76 -6.08 10.30 -7.74
CA HIS A 76 -5.97 11.58 -8.46
C HIS A 76 -7.03 12.61 -8.07
N ASP A 77 -8.28 12.18 -7.95
CA ASP A 77 -9.41 13.03 -7.57
C ASP A 77 -9.91 12.81 -6.15
N TYR A 78 -9.08 12.17 -5.31
CA TYR A 78 -9.49 11.86 -3.96
C TYR A 78 -9.68 13.10 -3.10
N GLN A 79 -10.85 13.20 -2.47
CA GLN A 79 -11.18 14.29 -1.56
C GLN A 79 -11.13 13.80 -0.12
N LEU A 80 -10.27 14.44 0.68
CA LEU A 80 -10.14 14.14 2.10
C LEU A 80 -11.44 14.32 2.84
N THR A 81 -11.79 13.29 3.59
CA THR A 81 -12.92 13.33 4.52
C THR A 81 -12.47 13.69 5.94
N THR A 82 -13.45 14.08 6.79
CA THR A 82 -13.15 14.29 8.22
C THR A 82 -12.66 13.01 8.91
N GLU A 83 -13.05 11.83 8.41
CA GLU A 83 -12.62 10.55 8.98
C GLU A 83 -11.15 10.25 8.65
N ASP A 84 -10.72 10.57 7.43
CA ASP A 84 -9.31 10.44 7.03
C ASP A 84 -8.42 11.30 7.92
N MET A 85 -8.84 12.54 8.18
CA MET A 85 -8.12 13.45 9.07
C MET A 85 -7.98 12.91 10.49
N LYS A 86 -9.05 12.32 11.05
CA LYS A 86 -9.01 11.67 12.37
C LYS A 86 -8.13 10.41 12.38
N THR A 87 -8.09 9.69 11.27
CA THR A 87 -7.25 8.51 11.10
C THR A 87 -5.78 8.90 11.10
N LEU A 88 -5.41 9.93 10.33
CA LEU A 88 -4.06 10.46 10.26
C LEU A 88 -3.60 11.11 11.60
N GLU A 89 -4.48 11.78 12.33
CA GLU A 89 -4.16 12.38 13.64
C GLU A 89 -3.66 11.35 14.65
N LYS A 90 -4.09 10.09 14.52
CA LYS A 90 -3.73 8.99 15.41
C LYS A 90 -2.53 8.18 14.93
N ALA A 91 -1.99 8.50 13.76
CA ALA A 91 -0.89 7.76 13.15
C ALA A 91 0.46 8.13 13.79
N ASP A 92 1.30 7.14 14.03
CA ASP A 92 2.71 7.31 14.35
C ASP A 92 3.54 7.35 13.04
N ALA A 93 3.13 6.60 12.00
CA ALA A 93 3.69 6.64 10.65
C ALA A 93 2.60 6.66 9.57
N PHE A 94 2.88 7.31 8.44
CA PHE A 94 2.01 7.37 7.28
C PHE A 94 2.77 6.95 6.02
N ILE A 95 2.36 5.82 5.43
CA ILE A 95 2.97 5.30 4.21
C ILE A 95 2.19 5.85 3.01
N VAL A 96 2.91 6.54 2.14
CA VAL A 96 2.41 7.08 0.88
C VAL A 96 3.11 6.42 -0.30
N ASN A 97 2.42 6.34 -1.44
CA ASN A 97 3.05 5.94 -2.69
C ASN A 97 4.15 6.92 -3.10
N GLY A 98 3.93 8.20 -2.89
CA GLY A 98 4.80 9.25 -3.37
C GLY A 98 4.64 9.50 -4.87
N ALA A 99 5.69 10.02 -5.51
CA ALA A 99 5.67 10.37 -6.94
C ALA A 99 4.49 11.29 -7.34
N GLY A 100 3.96 12.08 -6.39
CA GLY A 100 2.87 13.03 -6.61
C GLY A 100 1.46 12.49 -6.42
N MET A 101 1.27 11.18 -6.17
CA MET A 101 -0.05 10.55 -6.02
C MET A 101 -0.89 11.22 -4.92
N GLU A 102 -0.28 11.55 -3.79
CA GLU A 102 -0.96 12.13 -2.63
C GLU A 102 -0.74 13.66 -2.51
N SER A 103 -0.56 14.38 -3.60
CA SER A 103 -0.32 15.84 -3.59
C SER A 103 -1.41 16.64 -2.87
N PHE A 104 -2.65 16.14 -2.85
CA PHE A 104 -3.77 16.71 -2.09
C PHE A 104 -3.56 16.69 -0.56
N LEU A 105 -2.67 15.82 -0.05
CA LEU A 105 -2.32 15.71 1.38
C LEU A 105 -1.20 16.64 1.85
N ASP A 106 -0.46 17.26 0.96
CA ASP A 106 0.74 18.04 1.28
C ASP A 106 0.55 19.06 2.40
N LYS A 107 -0.59 19.76 2.38
CA LYS A 107 -0.92 20.79 3.38
C LYS A 107 -1.21 20.17 4.75
N VAL A 108 -1.85 19.02 4.76
CA VAL A 108 -2.24 18.29 5.98
C VAL A 108 -1.01 17.70 6.65
N ILE A 109 -0.18 17.01 5.87
CA ILE A 109 1.06 16.39 6.35
C ILE A 109 1.99 17.45 6.96
N LYS A 110 2.16 18.60 6.31
CA LYS A 110 2.98 19.70 6.81
C LYS A 110 2.54 20.28 8.17
N GLN A 111 1.27 20.09 8.55
CA GLN A 111 0.74 20.54 9.85
C GLN A 111 0.98 19.51 10.97
N GLN A 112 1.23 18.25 10.65
CA GLN A 112 1.41 17.18 11.62
C GLN A 112 2.91 16.93 11.90
N LYS A 113 3.48 17.72 12.82
CA LYS A 113 4.93 17.75 13.10
C LYS A 113 5.52 16.43 13.60
N ASN A 114 4.71 15.53 14.17
CA ASN A 114 5.16 14.28 14.77
C ASN A 114 4.91 13.05 13.86
N LEU A 115 4.17 13.22 12.79
CA LEU A 115 3.87 12.15 11.84
C LEU A 115 5.11 11.80 11.02
N LYS A 116 5.52 10.54 11.05
CA LYS A 116 6.59 10.02 10.21
C LYS A 116 6.02 9.67 8.84
N VAL A 117 6.35 10.46 7.83
CA VAL A 117 5.95 10.16 6.44
C VAL A 117 6.98 9.22 5.82
N ILE A 118 6.50 8.07 5.37
CA ILE A 118 7.24 7.02 4.68
C ILE A 118 6.82 7.05 3.22
N ASP A 119 7.73 7.44 2.36
CA ASP A 119 7.48 7.65 0.94
C ASP A 119 8.05 6.47 0.14
N ALA A 120 7.17 5.63 -0.39
CA ALA A 120 7.53 4.42 -1.13
C ALA A 120 8.29 4.70 -2.43
N SER A 121 8.14 5.90 -2.99
CA SER A 121 8.86 6.29 -4.22
C SER A 121 10.32 6.67 -3.99
N LYS A 122 10.79 6.75 -2.74
CA LYS A 122 12.17 7.10 -2.41
C LYS A 122 13.12 5.91 -2.56
N SER A 123 13.37 5.53 -3.78
CA SER A 123 14.36 4.52 -4.16
C SER A 123 15.11 4.98 -5.41
N ASP A 124 16.43 4.83 -5.41
CA ASP A 124 17.27 5.13 -6.57
C ASP A 124 17.06 4.11 -7.72
N ASP A 125 16.42 2.98 -7.44
CA ASP A 125 16.11 1.94 -8.43
C ASP A 125 14.86 2.25 -9.25
N ILE A 126 14.07 3.28 -8.86
CA ILE A 126 12.87 3.68 -9.58
C ILE A 126 13.19 4.75 -10.63
N ASN A 127 13.05 4.39 -11.90
CA ASN A 127 13.18 5.33 -13.01
C ASN A 127 11.80 5.85 -13.41
N PHE A 128 11.45 7.05 -12.95
CA PHE A 128 10.14 7.63 -13.17
C PHE A 128 9.83 7.88 -14.63
N LEU A 129 8.62 7.49 -15.02
CA LEU A 129 8.02 7.89 -16.31
C LEU A 129 7.35 9.25 -16.14
N LYS A 130 7.41 10.06 -17.19
CA LYS A 130 6.84 11.42 -17.20
C LYS A 130 5.95 11.60 -18.42
N ASP A 131 4.87 12.35 -18.23
CA ASP A 131 4.10 12.97 -19.30
C ASP A 131 4.28 14.49 -19.18
N GLY A 132 5.04 15.08 -20.09
CA GLY A 132 5.51 16.47 -19.96
C GLY A 132 6.39 16.64 -18.71
N ASP A 133 5.96 17.54 -17.82
CA ASP A 133 6.66 17.82 -16.54
C ASP A 133 6.14 16.96 -15.37
N GLU A 134 5.03 16.26 -15.55
CA GLU A 134 4.39 15.47 -14.52
C GLU A 134 4.93 14.05 -14.47
N VAL A 135 5.12 13.53 -13.25
CA VAL A 135 5.54 12.15 -13.02
C VAL A 135 4.29 11.28 -13.00
N ASN A 136 4.29 10.18 -13.78
CA ASN A 136 3.26 9.17 -13.65
C ASN A 136 3.46 8.43 -12.31
N PRO A 137 2.47 8.43 -11.40
CA PRO A 137 2.67 7.89 -10.07
C PRO A 137 2.38 6.39 -9.92
N HIS A 138 1.94 5.69 -10.96
CA HIS A 138 1.48 4.29 -10.89
C HIS A 138 2.65 3.27 -10.85
N VAL A 139 3.63 3.56 -10.01
CA VAL A 139 4.91 2.84 -9.91
C VAL A 139 4.72 1.37 -9.54
N TRP A 140 3.77 1.06 -8.66
CA TRP A 140 3.50 -0.29 -8.14
C TRP A 140 3.07 -1.29 -9.22
N LEU A 141 2.63 -0.83 -10.41
CA LEU A 141 2.23 -1.73 -11.50
C LEU A 141 3.41 -2.36 -12.26
N SER A 142 4.63 -1.91 -12.02
CA SER A 142 5.84 -2.68 -12.33
C SER A 142 6.22 -3.54 -11.14
N VAL A 143 6.31 -4.86 -11.29
CA VAL A 143 6.70 -5.76 -10.20
C VAL A 143 8.13 -5.45 -9.74
N THR A 144 9.01 -5.07 -10.66
CA THR A 144 10.37 -4.61 -10.35
C THR A 144 10.36 -3.39 -9.43
N TYR A 145 9.50 -2.40 -9.71
CA TYR A 145 9.42 -1.20 -8.89
C TYR A 145 8.60 -1.40 -7.61
N SER A 146 7.63 -2.33 -7.61
CA SER A 146 6.95 -2.74 -6.36
C SER A 146 7.94 -3.33 -5.36
N ILE A 147 8.92 -4.14 -5.82
CA ILE A 147 10.01 -4.63 -4.97
C ILE A 147 10.80 -3.45 -4.39
N ALA A 148 11.19 -2.49 -5.22
CA ALA A 148 11.91 -1.29 -4.77
C ALA A 148 11.10 -0.45 -3.76
N GLN A 149 9.77 -0.36 -3.93
CA GLN A 149 8.88 0.30 -2.98
C GLN A 149 8.85 -0.44 -1.63
N VAL A 150 8.71 -1.77 -1.62
CA VAL A 150 8.76 -2.58 -0.39
C VAL A 150 10.08 -2.36 0.37
N GLU A 151 11.21 -2.33 -0.34
CA GLU A 151 12.52 -2.07 0.25
C GLU A 151 12.64 -0.65 0.81
N ALA A 152 12.15 0.36 0.08
CA ALA A 152 12.14 1.75 0.52
C ALA A 152 11.24 1.97 1.75
N ILE A 153 10.03 1.37 1.77
CA ILE A 153 9.13 1.38 2.92
C ILE A 153 9.82 0.73 4.12
N THR A 154 10.41 -0.45 3.94
CA THR A 154 11.06 -1.21 5.02
C THR A 154 12.21 -0.42 5.65
N SER A 155 13.06 0.20 4.84
CA SER A 155 14.17 1.01 5.34
C SER A 155 13.69 2.16 6.22
N GLN A 156 12.72 2.94 5.72
CA GLN A 156 12.18 4.09 6.43
C GLN A 156 11.35 3.67 7.66
N LEU A 157 10.65 2.52 7.60
CA LEU A 157 9.90 1.99 8.73
C LEU A 157 10.82 1.53 9.86
N CYS A 158 11.95 0.90 9.53
CA CYS A 158 12.98 0.55 10.52
C CYS A 158 13.58 1.78 11.24
N GLU A 159 13.64 2.93 10.58
CA GLU A 159 14.07 4.19 11.20
C GLU A 159 12.97 4.80 12.08
N ALA A 160 11.71 4.67 11.66
CA ALA A 160 10.56 5.21 12.38
C ALA A 160 10.22 4.40 13.63
N ASP A 161 10.43 3.09 13.59
CA ASP A 161 10.15 2.12 14.65
C ASP A 161 11.31 1.11 14.79
N PRO A 162 12.42 1.52 15.44
CA PRO A 162 13.61 0.68 15.58
C PRO A 162 13.41 -0.58 16.42
N GLU A 163 12.40 -0.60 17.30
CA GLU A 163 12.08 -1.73 18.17
C GLU A 163 11.72 -2.97 17.35
N HIS A 164 11.00 -2.80 16.25
CA HIS A 164 10.52 -3.90 15.40
C HIS A 164 11.35 -4.08 14.11
N ALA A 165 12.45 -3.34 13.94
CA ALA A 165 13.22 -3.28 12.70
C ALA A 165 13.67 -4.64 12.15
N ASP A 166 14.11 -5.57 13.02
CA ASP A 166 14.57 -6.89 12.57
C ASP A 166 13.41 -7.76 12.05
N ALA A 167 12.23 -7.65 12.66
CA ALA A 167 11.03 -8.32 12.19
C ALA A 167 10.59 -7.77 10.83
N TYR A 168 10.60 -6.43 10.66
CA TYR A 168 10.29 -5.80 9.38
C TYR A 168 11.22 -6.25 8.26
N ARG A 169 12.54 -6.23 8.48
CA ARG A 169 13.53 -6.71 7.49
C ARG A 169 13.31 -8.16 7.09
N LYS A 170 13.04 -9.03 8.08
CA LYS A 170 12.77 -10.44 7.81
C LYS A 170 11.51 -10.62 6.96
N ASN A 171 10.41 -10.00 7.35
CA ASN A 171 9.14 -10.11 6.64
C ASN A 171 9.22 -9.52 5.22
N ALA A 172 9.88 -8.37 5.07
CA ALA A 172 10.13 -7.76 3.77
C ALA A 172 10.93 -8.69 2.84
N LEU A 173 11.97 -9.35 3.36
CA LEU A 173 12.74 -10.32 2.57
C LEU A 173 11.86 -11.49 2.11
N ASP A 174 11.00 -12.00 2.98
CA ASP A 174 10.05 -13.07 2.65
C ASP A 174 9.07 -12.62 1.55
N TYR A 175 8.58 -11.37 1.61
CA TYR A 175 7.65 -10.82 0.61
C TYR A 175 8.36 -10.50 -0.71
N VAL A 176 9.53 -9.87 -0.68
CA VAL A 176 10.38 -9.61 -1.87
C VAL A 176 10.72 -10.91 -2.60
N THR A 177 10.96 -12.01 -1.87
CA THR A 177 11.16 -13.33 -2.48
C THR A 177 9.95 -13.78 -3.29
N LYS A 178 8.73 -13.59 -2.78
CA LYS A 178 7.50 -13.92 -3.50
C LYS A 178 7.30 -13.00 -4.73
N LEU A 179 7.57 -11.70 -4.59
CA LEU A 179 7.47 -10.74 -5.70
C LEU A 179 8.50 -11.04 -6.79
N THR A 180 9.70 -11.45 -6.42
CA THR A 180 10.74 -11.86 -7.38
C THR A 180 10.31 -13.08 -8.18
N ALA A 181 9.73 -14.09 -7.52
CA ALA A 181 9.20 -15.26 -8.21
C ALA A 181 8.03 -14.89 -9.15
N LEU A 182 7.16 -13.99 -8.73
CA LEU A 182 6.08 -13.45 -9.59
C LEU A 182 6.66 -12.74 -10.82
N ARG A 183 7.64 -11.86 -10.63
CA ARG A 183 8.30 -11.14 -11.71
C ARG A 183 8.89 -12.09 -12.75
N GLU A 184 9.64 -13.11 -12.30
CA GLU A 184 10.23 -14.11 -13.17
C GLU A 184 9.18 -14.90 -13.95
N GLU A 185 8.07 -15.27 -13.30
CA GLU A 185 6.93 -15.93 -13.94
C GLU A 185 6.30 -15.04 -15.02
N MET A 186 6.05 -13.76 -14.71
CA MET A 186 5.48 -12.81 -15.65
C MET A 186 6.40 -12.54 -16.86
N HIS A 187 7.70 -12.38 -16.65
CA HIS A 187 8.66 -12.23 -17.75
C HIS A 187 8.69 -13.45 -18.67
N LYS A 188 8.68 -14.65 -18.10
CA LYS A 188 8.63 -15.89 -18.88
C LYS A 188 7.42 -15.96 -19.81
N GLU A 189 6.25 -15.53 -19.32
CA GLU A 189 4.98 -15.63 -20.06
C GLU A 189 4.76 -14.43 -21.00
N LEU A 190 5.22 -13.22 -20.65
CA LEU A 190 4.87 -12.00 -21.36
C LEU A 190 5.97 -11.47 -22.31
N ASP A 191 7.25 -11.72 -22.06
CA ASP A 191 8.33 -11.10 -22.84
C ASP A 191 8.29 -11.44 -24.34
N ASN A 192 7.81 -12.62 -24.69
CA ASN A 192 7.83 -13.15 -26.04
C ASN A 192 6.42 -13.22 -26.68
N LEU A 193 5.45 -12.46 -26.19
CA LEU A 193 4.14 -12.38 -26.82
C LEU A 193 4.27 -11.84 -28.26
N PRO A 194 3.55 -12.42 -29.25
CA PRO A 194 3.65 -12.04 -30.65
C PRO A 194 3.06 -10.64 -30.93
N HIS A 195 2.09 -10.22 -30.12
CA HIS A 195 1.48 -8.90 -30.20
C HIS A 195 1.80 -8.10 -28.95
N LYS A 196 2.04 -6.81 -29.10
CA LYS A 196 2.49 -5.92 -28.01
C LYS A 196 1.66 -4.66 -27.89
N ASP A 197 0.79 -4.39 -28.87
CA ASP A 197 0.00 -3.17 -28.92
C ASP A 197 -1.26 -3.34 -28.07
N ILE A 198 -1.46 -2.43 -27.13
CA ILE A 198 -2.60 -2.43 -26.20
C ILE A 198 -3.29 -1.07 -26.18
N VAL A 199 -4.57 -1.07 -25.87
CA VAL A 199 -5.35 0.13 -25.55
C VAL A 199 -5.87 -0.04 -24.13
N THR A 200 -5.48 0.89 -23.25
CA THR A 200 -5.84 0.85 -21.82
C THR A 200 -6.98 1.82 -21.52
N PHE A 201 -7.63 1.62 -20.36
CA PHE A 201 -8.74 2.47 -19.98
C PHE A 201 -8.25 3.82 -19.47
N HIS A 202 -7.44 3.84 -18.41
CA HIS A 202 -6.79 5.07 -17.95
C HIS A 202 -5.25 4.94 -17.90
N GLU A 203 -4.56 5.97 -17.46
CA GLU A 203 -3.10 6.09 -17.56
C GLU A 203 -2.34 5.39 -16.42
N ALA A 204 -2.86 4.24 -15.95
CA ALA A 204 -2.22 3.48 -14.87
C ALA A 204 -1.07 2.59 -15.34
N PHE A 205 -1.12 2.04 -16.54
CA PHE A 205 -0.29 0.92 -16.98
C PHE A 205 1.05 1.23 -17.66
N PRO A 206 1.57 2.48 -17.77
CA PRO A 206 2.85 2.74 -18.43
C PRO A 206 4.05 1.99 -17.85
N TYR A 207 4.11 1.79 -16.52
CA TYR A 207 5.20 1.04 -15.89
C TYR A 207 5.11 -0.46 -16.16
N LEU A 208 3.92 -1.05 -16.12
CA LEU A 208 3.69 -2.43 -16.54
C LEU A 208 4.03 -2.62 -18.02
N ALA A 209 3.57 -1.70 -18.88
CA ALA A 209 3.85 -1.72 -20.30
C ALA A 209 5.37 -1.65 -20.57
N LYS A 210 6.09 -0.78 -19.87
CA LYS A 210 7.55 -0.65 -20.01
C LYS A 210 8.27 -1.94 -19.58
N GLU A 211 7.87 -2.55 -18.47
CA GLU A 211 8.50 -3.77 -17.95
C GLU A 211 8.38 -4.92 -18.95
N PHE A 212 7.20 -5.13 -19.53
CA PHE A 212 6.94 -6.24 -20.46
C PHE A 212 7.02 -5.86 -21.95
N LYS A 213 7.53 -4.66 -22.26
CA LYS A 213 7.71 -4.13 -23.64
C LYS A 213 6.40 -4.11 -24.42
N LEU A 214 5.30 -3.76 -23.77
CA LEU A 214 4.02 -3.49 -24.42
C LEU A 214 3.99 -2.04 -24.92
N ASN A 215 3.20 -1.78 -25.97
CA ASN A 215 3.00 -0.46 -26.53
C ASN A 215 1.58 0.02 -26.21
N ILE A 216 1.42 1.03 -25.39
CA ILE A 216 0.13 1.67 -25.18
C ILE A 216 -0.13 2.60 -26.37
N ILE A 217 -1.04 2.18 -27.25
CA ILE A 217 -1.37 2.89 -28.50
C ILE A 217 -2.36 4.03 -28.25
N SER A 218 -3.26 3.84 -27.30
CA SER A 218 -4.23 4.84 -26.86
C SER A 218 -4.66 4.56 -25.41
N VAL A 219 -5.03 5.63 -24.73
CA VAL A 219 -5.73 5.60 -23.44
C VAL A 219 -7.14 6.12 -23.68
N ILE A 220 -8.18 5.43 -23.19
CA ILE A 220 -9.59 5.76 -23.45
C ILE A 220 -10.02 6.98 -22.63
N GLU A 221 -9.77 6.93 -21.33
CA GLU A 221 -10.00 8.03 -20.38
C GLU A 221 -8.68 8.37 -19.70
N ARG A 222 -8.18 9.61 -19.86
CA ARG A 222 -6.90 10.01 -19.26
C ARG A 222 -7.00 10.12 -17.74
N GLU A 223 -8.10 10.74 -17.30
CA GLU A 223 -8.44 10.92 -15.89
C GLU A 223 -9.69 10.12 -15.58
N PRO A 224 -9.74 9.37 -14.46
CA PRO A 224 -10.93 8.61 -14.08
C PRO A 224 -12.17 9.50 -13.97
N GLY A 225 -13.26 9.09 -14.66
CA GLY A 225 -14.54 9.84 -14.66
C GLY A 225 -14.60 11.00 -15.66
N THR A 226 -13.58 11.20 -16.48
CA THR A 226 -13.65 12.12 -17.61
C THR A 226 -14.08 11.35 -18.86
N GLU A 227 -15.33 11.55 -19.29
CA GLU A 227 -15.80 10.93 -20.55
C GLU A 227 -15.00 11.48 -21.75
N PRO A 228 -14.51 10.60 -22.65
CA PRO A 228 -13.81 11.05 -23.83
C PRO A 228 -14.75 11.83 -24.76
N THR A 229 -14.22 12.85 -25.39
CA THR A 229 -14.95 13.62 -26.41
C THR A 229 -15.26 12.73 -27.63
N PRO A 230 -16.27 13.07 -28.47
CA PRO A 230 -16.53 12.34 -29.70
C PRO A 230 -15.31 12.24 -30.63
N HIS A 231 -14.48 13.26 -30.67
CA HIS A 231 -13.24 13.28 -31.47
C HIS A 231 -12.20 12.29 -30.94
N GLU A 232 -11.98 12.23 -29.62
CA GLU A 232 -11.06 11.26 -28.98
C GLU A 232 -11.55 9.83 -29.18
N LEU A 233 -12.86 9.60 -29.14
CA LEU A 233 -13.43 8.28 -29.47
C LEU A 233 -13.17 7.91 -30.93
N GLU A 234 -13.41 8.82 -31.90
CA GLU A 234 -13.14 8.59 -33.33
C GLU A 234 -11.65 8.30 -33.57
N GLU A 235 -10.74 9.03 -32.95
CA GLU A 235 -9.30 8.78 -33.03
C GLU A 235 -8.92 7.41 -32.47
N THR A 236 -9.49 7.04 -31.32
CA THR A 236 -9.23 5.73 -30.69
C THR A 236 -9.78 4.60 -31.56
N VAL A 237 -10.99 4.73 -32.11
CA VAL A 237 -11.58 3.78 -33.09
C VAL A 237 -10.67 3.60 -34.30
N ALA A 238 -10.14 4.70 -34.86
CA ALA A 238 -9.23 4.64 -36.00
C ALA A 238 -7.93 3.88 -35.65
N LYS A 239 -7.33 4.16 -34.47
CA LYS A 239 -6.13 3.46 -33.97
C LYS A 239 -6.39 1.99 -33.78
N VAL A 240 -7.49 1.62 -33.11
CA VAL A 240 -7.87 0.20 -32.85
C VAL A 240 -8.10 -0.54 -34.17
N ASN A 241 -8.73 0.11 -35.17
CA ASN A 241 -8.94 -0.51 -36.48
C ASN A 241 -7.66 -0.79 -37.25
N ALA A 242 -6.58 -0.06 -36.96
CA ALA A 242 -5.27 -0.28 -37.56
C ALA A 242 -4.46 -1.41 -36.91
N LEU A 243 -4.88 -1.91 -35.74
CA LEU A 243 -4.17 -2.97 -35.00
C LEU A 243 -4.38 -4.35 -35.63
N PRO A 244 -3.32 -5.19 -35.67
CA PRO A 244 -3.43 -6.57 -36.14
C PRO A 244 -4.33 -7.42 -35.20
N VAL A 245 -4.27 -7.14 -33.88
CA VAL A 245 -5.14 -7.72 -32.86
C VAL A 245 -5.88 -6.59 -32.17
N LYS A 246 -7.20 -6.64 -32.24
CA LYS A 246 -8.07 -5.59 -31.69
C LYS A 246 -8.49 -5.98 -30.27
N VAL A 247 -7.81 -5.40 -29.29
CA VAL A 247 -8.05 -5.62 -27.87
C VAL A 247 -8.14 -4.30 -27.12
N LEU A 248 -9.03 -4.23 -26.13
CA LEU A 248 -9.23 -3.11 -25.21
C LEU A 248 -9.15 -3.64 -23.80
N PHE A 249 -8.45 -2.93 -22.94
CA PHE A 249 -8.35 -3.28 -21.53
C PHE A 249 -9.11 -2.27 -20.70
N THR A 250 -10.16 -2.74 -20.02
CA THR A 250 -10.95 -1.98 -19.04
C THR A 250 -10.42 -2.22 -17.62
N GLU A 251 -10.99 -1.54 -16.65
CA GLU A 251 -10.63 -1.68 -15.25
C GLU A 251 -11.87 -1.92 -14.40
N PRO A 252 -11.77 -2.75 -13.32
CA PRO A 252 -12.93 -3.20 -12.56
C PRO A 252 -13.66 -2.07 -11.81
N GLN A 253 -12.97 -0.98 -11.50
CA GLN A 253 -13.51 0.14 -10.71
C GLN A 253 -14.20 1.23 -11.55
N TYR A 254 -14.11 1.18 -12.88
CA TYR A 254 -14.66 2.21 -13.77
C TYR A 254 -15.75 1.70 -14.68
N SER A 255 -16.60 2.63 -15.17
CA SER A 255 -17.65 2.31 -16.13
C SER A 255 -17.06 1.92 -17.48
N PRO A 256 -17.40 0.77 -18.06
CA PRO A 256 -16.83 0.35 -19.33
C PRO A 256 -17.53 0.97 -20.57
N VAL A 257 -18.42 1.96 -20.42
CA VAL A 257 -19.30 2.44 -21.50
C VAL A 257 -18.51 2.96 -22.70
N ALA A 258 -17.46 3.77 -22.47
CA ALA A 258 -16.62 4.28 -23.56
C ALA A 258 -15.90 3.12 -24.30
N ALA A 259 -15.34 2.17 -23.58
CA ALA A 259 -14.72 0.98 -24.15
C ALA A 259 -15.71 0.10 -24.92
N GLN A 260 -16.94 -0.05 -24.42
CA GLN A 260 -18.03 -0.77 -25.12
C GLN A 260 -18.39 -0.10 -26.44
N THR A 261 -18.43 1.24 -26.49
CA THR A 261 -18.68 1.98 -27.72
C THR A 261 -17.58 1.71 -28.75
N ILE A 262 -16.31 1.81 -28.35
CA ILE A 262 -15.17 1.52 -29.22
C ILE A 262 -15.20 0.06 -29.70
N ALA A 263 -15.48 -0.89 -28.78
CA ALA A 263 -15.55 -2.31 -29.10
C ALA A 263 -16.67 -2.62 -30.12
N SER A 264 -17.84 -1.96 -30.00
CA SER A 264 -18.95 -2.15 -30.94
C SER A 264 -18.65 -1.67 -32.34
N GLU A 265 -17.87 -0.59 -32.49
CA GLU A 265 -17.49 0.00 -33.79
C GLU A 265 -16.32 -0.72 -34.47
N THR A 266 -15.42 -1.32 -33.66
CA THR A 266 -14.19 -1.93 -34.16
C THR A 266 -14.21 -3.46 -34.22
N GLY A 267 -15.16 -4.09 -33.51
CA GLY A 267 -15.15 -5.54 -33.24
C GLY A 267 -14.04 -5.99 -32.28
N ALA A 268 -13.46 -5.07 -31.51
CA ALA A 268 -12.42 -5.39 -30.55
C ALA A 268 -12.97 -6.25 -29.41
N LYS A 269 -12.14 -7.18 -28.89
CA LYS A 269 -12.42 -7.90 -27.64
C LYS A 269 -12.05 -7.04 -26.46
N MET A 270 -12.87 -7.08 -25.43
CA MET A 270 -12.63 -6.40 -24.16
C MET A 270 -12.10 -7.38 -23.14
N TYR A 271 -11.09 -6.97 -22.43
CA TYR A 271 -10.48 -7.67 -21.30
C TYR A 271 -10.39 -6.71 -20.11
N GLU A 272 -10.14 -7.25 -18.93
CA GLU A 272 -10.02 -6.45 -17.70
C GLU A 272 -8.61 -6.56 -17.15
N LEU A 273 -7.93 -5.42 -16.93
CA LEU A 273 -6.69 -5.30 -16.16
C LEU A 273 -6.99 -4.61 -14.83
N ASP A 274 -6.54 -5.23 -13.77
CA ASP A 274 -6.72 -4.72 -12.41
C ASP A 274 -5.50 -3.89 -11.98
N PRO A 275 -5.66 -2.58 -11.70
CA PRO A 275 -4.58 -1.73 -11.20
C PRO A 275 -4.28 -1.95 -9.70
N VAL A 276 -4.93 -2.89 -9.04
CA VAL A 276 -4.73 -3.29 -7.64
C VAL A 276 -5.03 -2.16 -6.64
N VAL A 277 -5.96 -1.28 -6.95
CA VAL A 277 -6.28 -0.10 -6.11
C VAL A 277 -7.51 -0.30 -5.23
N THR A 278 -8.27 -1.38 -5.42
CA THR A 278 -9.49 -1.70 -4.68
C THR A 278 -9.38 -3.02 -3.95
N GLY A 279 -9.92 -3.11 -2.75
CA GLY A 279 -9.95 -4.33 -1.95
C GLY A 279 -10.17 -4.06 -0.47
N GLU A 280 -10.56 -5.13 0.25
CA GLU A 280 -10.79 -5.05 1.69
C GLU A 280 -9.47 -5.00 2.45
N ALA A 281 -9.36 -4.03 3.37
CA ALA A 281 -8.19 -3.86 4.22
C ALA A 281 -8.26 -4.84 5.42
N ASN A 282 -7.88 -6.08 5.18
CA ASN A 282 -7.82 -7.15 6.17
C ASN A 282 -6.63 -8.10 5.88
N GLU A 283 -6.44 -9.13 6.69
CA GLU A 283 -5.32 -10.08 6.56
C GLU A 283 -5.36 -10.89 5.25
N GLU A 284 -6.52 -11.05 4.62
CA GLU A 284 -6.66 -11.75 3.33
C GLU A 284 -5.99 -10.99 2.18
N ALA A 285 -5.76 -9.67 2.36
CA ALA A 285 -5.06 -8.83 1.41
C ALA A 285 -3.55 -9.13 1.24
N MET A 286 -2.95 -9.96 2.09
CA MET A 286 -1.50 -10.23 2.04
C MET A 286 -1.01 -10.76 0.68
N ASP A 287 -1.79 -11.58 0.01
CA ASP A 287 -1.43 -12.11 -1.31
C ASP A 287 -2.21 -11.42 -2.47
N ALA A 288 -2.99 -10.37 -2.18
CA ALA A 288 -3.88 -9.72 -3.14
C ALA A 288 -3.12 -9.14 -4.34
N TYR A 289 -1.99 -8.47 -4.13
CA TYR A 289 -1.14 -7.96 -5.21
C TYR A 289 -0.66 -9.09 -6.14
N ILE A 290 -0.14 -10.17 -5.56
CA ILE A 290 0.36 -11.32 -6.33
C ILE A 290 -0.76 -11.97 -7.13
N MET A 291 -1.94 -12.12 -6.54
CA MET A 291 -3.11 -12.72 -7.21
C MET A 291 -3.60 -11.83 -8.36
N ALA A 292 -3.72 -10.53 -8.16
CA ALA A 292 -4.13 -9.59 -9.19
C ALA A 292 -3.14 -9.54 -10.36
N MET A 293 -1.83 -9.45 -10.08
CA MET A 293 -0.81 -9.42 -11.12
C MET A 293 -0.71 -10.75 -11.89
N LYS A 294 -0.94 -11.89 -11.25
CA LYS A 294 -1.06 -13.18 -11.96
C LYS A 294 -2.28 -13.21 -12.87
N LYS A 295 -3.42 -12.70 -12.41
CA LYS A 295 -4.61 -12.57 -13.25
C LYS A 295 -4.35 -11.65 -14.45
N ASN A 296 -3.70 -10.50 -14.21
CA ASN A 296 -3.30 -9.58 -15.27
C ASN A 296 -2.36 -10.26 -16.30
N MET A 297 -1.41 -11.07 -15.83
CA MET A 297 -0.53 -11.87 -16.69
C MET A 297 -1.33 -12.82 -17.59
N GLU A 298 -2.26 -13.59 -17.02
CA GLU A 298 -3.10 -14.54 -17.77
C GLU A 298 -3.95 -13.82 -18.81
N VAL A 299 -4.56 -12.69 -18.43
CA VAL A 299 -5.38 -11.86 -19.32
C VAL A 299 -4.55 -11.30 -20.48
N LEU A 300 -3.37 -10.73 -20.22
CA LEU A 300 -2.46 -10.22 -21.24
C LEU A 300 -2.02 -11.33 -22.20
N LYS A 301 -1.69 -12.50 -21.65
CA LYS A 301 -1.32 -13.67 -22.45
C LYS A 301 -2.44 -14.11 -23.36
N GLU A 302 -3.68 -14.23 -22.86
CA GLU A 302 -4.84 -14.60 -23.67
C GLU A 302 -5.13 -13.57 -24.76
N ALA A 303 -5.03 -12.28 -24.43
CA ALA A 303 -5.39 -11.20 -25.32
C ALA A 303 -4.39 -10.99 -26.47
N LEU A 304 -3.10 -11.29 -26.25
CA LEU A 304 -1.98 -10.90 -27.14
C LEU A 304 -1.27 -12.10 -27.79
N GLN A 305 -1.81 -13.32 -27.64
CA GLN A 305 -1.32 -14.54 -28.32
C GLN A 305 -1.63 -14.60 -29.81
#